data_2c7311cc1a37bbcef7653af3fdd6cd8f
#
_entry.id   2c7311cc1a37bbcef7653af3fdd6cd8f
#
_cell.length_a   1.000
_cell.length_b   1.000
_cell.length_c   1.000
_cell.angle_alpha   90.00
_cell.angle_beta   90.00
_cell.angle_gamma   90.00
#
_symmetry.space_group_name_H-M   'P 1'
#
loop_
_entity.id
_entity.type
_entity.pdbx_description
1 polymer ?
#
loop_
_entity_poly.entity_id
_entity_poly.type
_entity_poly.pdbx_seq_one_letter_code
_entity_poly.pdbx_strand_id
1 'polypeptide(L)'
;GDVEGATVARKRHIQRLQRHLDAVQKAKGVGLQHRDFVGAESRDEQLASIAAQQHLDRLVTHLDAGKLAAMLVAFVWIASLDPLRSFNNGAPPVEAMTVERTILDETGIGLRVRAGGSDPMVIAQVVVDDAFWTFTQDPPGPIARGEAVWVQIPYPWVLGEAHVVKLLSNTGTAFEHEIAVAVSTPKATTSQLQAQALVGAIVGLLPVALGLMFYPAMRGVGRAGMNFLLALTVGLLAFLLIDMTAEALELASEAAALFQGTAMVWLAGLASFLLLMAIGRWRGQPEGLALAFFIALGIGLHNFGEGLAI
;
A
#
# COMPACT_ATOMS: atom_id res chain seq x y z
N GLY A 1 31.79 7.34 -27.32
CA GLY A 1 31.82 8.77 -26.89
C GLY A 1 31.64 8.94 -25.37
N ASP A 2 30.94 8.03 -24.70
CA ASP A 2 30.50 8.23 -23.30
C ASP A 2 31.51 7.81 -22.21
N VAL A 3 32.47 6.95 -22.55
CA VAL A 3 33.44 6.45 -21.56
C VAL A 3 34.54 7.48 -21.25
N GLU A 4 34.93 8.29 -22.22
CA GLU A 4 35.91 9.37 -22.06
C GLU A 4 35.35 10.52 -21.21
N GLY A 5 34.10 10.88 -21.41
CA GLY A 5 33.42 11.91 -20.62
C GLY A 5 33.32 11.56 -19.13
N ALA A 6 32.97 10.30 -18.83
CA ALA A 6 32.89 9.80 -17.45
C ALA A 6 34.28 9.77 -16.77
N THR A 7 35.32 9.40 -17.50
CA THR A 7 36.70 9.36 -16.98
C THR A 7 37.25 10.75 -16.68
N VAL A 8 36.95 11.75 -17.50
CA VAL A 8 37.31 13.14 -17.29
C VAL A 8 36.56 13.76 -16.10
N ALA A 9 35.25 13.45 -15.96
CA ALA A 9 34.45 13.89 -14.83
C ALA A 9 34.98 13.31 -13.49
N ARG A 10 35.35 12.03 -13.49
CA ARG A 10 35.92 11.33 -12.32
C ARG A 10 37.29 11.90 -11.94
N LYS A 11 38.16 12.19 -12.92
CA LYS A 11 39.45 12.85 -12.66
C LYS A 11 39.28 14.25 -12.07
N ARG A 12 38.33 15.06 -12.58
CA ARG A 12 38.02 16.37 -12.02
C ARG A 12 37.48 16.30 -10.61
N HIS A 13 36.67 15.27 -10.30
CA HIS A 13 36.15 15.07 -8.96
C HIS A 13 37.26 14.71 -7.96
N ILE A 14 38.16 13.79 -8.33
CA ILE A 14 39.30 13.39 -7.49
C ILE A 14 40.25 14.57 -7.27
N GLN A 15 40.52 15.40 -8.29
CA GLN A 15 41.32 16.59 -8.14
C GLN A 15 40.70 17.68 -7.26
N ARG A 16 39.37 17.76 -7.22
CA ARG A 16 38.65 18.64 -6.28
C ARG A 16 38.78 18.15 -4.85
N LEU A 17 38.59 16.84 -4.62
CA LEU A 17 38.75 16.22 -3.31
C LEU A 17 40.20 16.38 -2.77
N GLN A 18 41.20 16.20 -3.61
CA GLN A 18 42.58 16.39 -3.21
C GLN A 18 42.90 17.85 -2.84
N ARG A 19 42.43 18.82 -3.64
CA ARG A 19 42.57 20.25 -3.30
C ARG A 19 41.86 20.62 -2.02
N HIS A 20 40.72 19.97 -1.73
CA HIS A 20 39.96 20.17 -0.49
C HIS A 20 40.72 19.61 0.72
N LEU A 21 41.29 18.41 0.60
CA LEU A 21 42.15 17.81 1.64
C LEU A 21 43.40 18.64 1.92
N ASP A 22 44.05 19.16 0.88
CA ASP A 22 45.24 20.02 1.00
C ASP A 22 44.86 21.35 1.68
N ALA A 23 43.71 21.93 1.37
CA ALA A 23 43.19 23.14 2.01
C ALA A 23 42.86 22.89 3.51
N VAL A 24 42.30 21.74 3.84
CA VAL A 24 42.00 21.30 5.23
C VAL A 24 43.29 21.11 6.04
N GLN A 25 44.32 20.48 5.43
CA GLN A 25 45.64 20.35 6.07
C GLN A 25 46.33 21.68 6.27
N LYS A 26 46.24 22.59 5.32
CA LYS A 26 46.79 23.94 5.39
C LYS A 26 46.07 24.80 6.43
N ALA A 27 44.75 24.66 6.57
CA ALA A 27 43.95 25.35 7.58
C ALA A 27 44.24 24.87 9.01
N LYS A 28 44.55 23.57 9.20
CA LYS A 28 45.00 23.03 10.49
C LYS A 28 46.36 23.60 10.96
N GLY A 29 47.20 24.05 10.00
CA GLY A 29 48.50 24.69 10.30
C GLY A 29 48.42 26.17 10.66
N VAL A 30 47.28 26.86 10.44
CA VAL A 30 47.14 28.33 10.57
C VAL A 30 46.25 28.75 11.75
N GLY A 31 45.80 27.83 12.61
CA GLY A 31 45.09 28.19 13.87
C GLY A 31 43.75 28.91 13.67
N LEU A 32 43.05 28.70 12.53
CA LEU A 32 41.73 29.25 12.28
C LEU A 32 40.67 28.61 13.22
N GLN A 33 39.86 29.48 13.85
CA GLN A 33 38.91 29.10 14.84
C GLN A 33 37.82 28.13 14.25
N HIS A 34 37.44 27.14 15.02
CA HIS A 34 36.41 26.10 14.72
C HIS A 34 35.08 26.67 14.18
N ARG A 35 34.78 27.97 14.43
CA ARG A 35 33.57 28.66 13.95
C ARG A 35 33.52 28.89 12.45
N ASP A 36 34.67 29.14 11.81
CA ASP A 36 34.71 29.43 10.36
C ASP A 36 34.59 28.16 9.51
N PHE A 37 34.94 27.00 10.08
CA PHE A 37 34.84 25.70 9.44
C PHE A 37 33.40 25.17 9.42
N VAL A 38 32.65 25.31 10.54
CA VAL A 38 31.23 24.92 10.64
C VAL A 38 30.37 25.78 9.69
N GLY A 39 30.71 27.04 9.49
CA GLY A 39 30.00 27.93 8.56
C GLY A 39 30.20 27.60 7.08
N ALA A 40 31.36 27.03 6.69
CA ALA A 40 31.63 26.63 5.32
C ALA A 40 30.94 25.27 4.98
N GLU A 41 30.99 24.32 5.90
CA GLU A 41 30.36 22.99 5.74
C GLU A 41 28.85 23.11 5.66
N SER A 42 28.22 23.97 6.47
CA SER A 42 26.76 24.23 6.42
C SER A 42 26.34 24.94 5.11
N ARG A 43 27.23 25.75 4.52
CA ARG A 43 26.94 26.44 3.26
C ARG A 43 27.04 25.52 2.06
N ASP A 44 27.96 24.56 2.05
CA ASP A 44 28.10 23.57 0.99
C ASP A 44 26.97 22.53 1.05
N GLU A 45 26.53 22.14 2.23
CA GLU A 45 25.33 21.31 2.42
C GLU A 45 24.05 22.03 1.97
N GLN A 46 23.91 23.33 2.27
CA GLN A 46 22.80 24.14 1.79
C GLN A 46 22.80 24.28 0.26
N LEU A 47 23.97 24.51 -0.35
CA LEU A 47 24.06 24.58 -1.80
C LEU A 47 23.78 23.24 -2.49
N ALA A 48 24.22 22.13 -1.90
CA ALA A 48 23.90 20.80 -2.39
C ALA A 48 22.39 20.47 -2.27
N SER A 49 21.77 20.88 -1.18
CA SER A 49 20.32 20.71 -0.98
C SER A 49 19.50 21.56 -1.96
N ILE A 50 19.91 22.81 -2.21
CA ILE A 50 19.27 23.70 -3.18
C ILE A 50 19.45 23.16 -4.61
N ALA A 51 20.62 22.64 -4.96
CA ALA A 51 20.87 22.05 -6.27
C ALA A 51 20.05 20.76 -6.49
N ALA A 52 19.94 19.91 -5.46
CA ALA A 52 19.09 18.72 -5.49
C ALA A 52 17.60 19.09 -5.62
N GLN A 53 17.17 20.11 -4.89
CA GLN A 53 15.81 20.63 -4.96
C GLN A 53 15.49 21.18 -6.35
N GLN A 54 16.38 21.98 -6.94
CA GLN A 54 16.22 22.50 -8.31
C GLN A 54 16.21 21.39 -9.36
N HIS A 55 16.95 20.31 -9.15
CA HIS A 55 16.94 19.16 -10.05
C HIS A 55 15.62 18.38 -9.95
N LEU A 56 15.09 18.19 -8.75
CA LEU A 56 13.79 17.61 -8.50
C LEU A 56 12.65 18.49 -9.07
N ASP A 57 12.74 19.80 -8.90
CA ASP A 57 11.74 20.73 -9.42
C ASP A 57 11.72 20.73 -10.96
N ARG A 58 12.86 20.59 -11.62
CA ARG A 58 12.92 20.40 -13.08
C ARG A 58 12.32 19.07 -13.53
N LEU A 59 12.61 17.98 -12.84
CA LEU A 59 12.00 16.68 -13.13
C LEU A 59 10.48 16.71 -12.95
N VAL A 60 9.99 17.35 -11.91
CA VAL A 60 8.54 17.45 -11.63
C VAL A 60 7.81 18.40 -12.59
N THR A 61 8.45 19.50 -13.02
CA THR A 61 7.86 20.43 -14.00
C THR A 61 7.80 19.86 -15.42
N HIS A 62 8.65 18.89 -15.75
CA HIS A 62 8.58 18.15 -17.02
C HIS A 62 7.58 16.99 -17.01
N LEU A 63 7.11 16.55 -15.83
CA LEU A 63 5.99 15.62 -15.67
C LEU A 63 4.67 16.39 -15.80
N ASP A 64 4.30 16.69 -17.03
CA ASP A 64 3.02 17.28 -17.36
C ASP A 64 1.91 16.26 -17.01
N ALA A 65 0.99 16.64 -16.12
CA ALA A 65 -0.12 15.78 -15.69
C ALA A 65 -0.92 15.24 -16.88
N GLY A 66 -0.99 16.00 -17.97
CA GLY A 66 -1.60 15.56 -19.22
C GLY A 66 -0.84 14.41 -19.88
N LYS A 67 0.49 14.42 -19.85
CA LYS A 67 1.31 13.31 -20.40
C LYS A 67 1.17 12.04 -19.57
N LEU A 68 1.16 12.16 -18.25
CA LEU A 68 0.93 11.02 -17.35
C LEU A 68 -0.46 10.42 -17.54
N ALA A 69 -1.49 11.26 -17.66
CA ALA A 69 -2.84 10.81 -17.97
C ALA A 69 -2.90 10.12 -19.34
N ALA A 70 -2.26 10.69 -20.37
CA ALA A 70 -2.21 10.10 -21.70
C ALA A 70 -1.46 8.75 -21.70
N MET A 71 -0.35 8.62 -20.95
CA MET A 71 0.37 7.35 -20.78
C MET A 71 -0.47 6.30 -20.06
N LEU A 72 -1.19 6.68 -19.00
CA LEU A 72 -2.12 5.79 -18.30
C LEU A 72 -3.24 5.31 -19.20
N VAL A 73 -3.86 6.21 -19.95
CA VAL A 73 -4.91 5.87 -20.94
C VAL A 73 -4.35 4.95 -22.02
N ALA A 74 -3.17 5.25 -22.57
CA ALA A 74 -2.51 4.40 -23.55
C ALA A 74 -2.18 3.02 -22.99
N PHE A 75 -1.70 2.93 -21.74
CA PHE A 75 -1.41 1.67 -21.08
C PHE A 75 -2.69 0.83 -20.87
N VAL A 76 -3.75 1.44 -20.36
CA VAL A 76 -5.04 0.77 -20.18
C VAL A 76 -5.60 0.31 -21.53
N TRP A 77 -5.47 1.14 -22.56
CA TRP A 77 -5.91 0.80 -23.91
C TRP A 77 -5.12 -0.37 -24.51
N ILE A 78 -3.77 -0.37 -24.40
CA ILE A 78 -2.91 -1.49 -24.83
C ILE A 78 -3.23 -2.76 -24.04
N ALA A 79 -3.42 -2.64 -22.71
CA ALA A 79 -3.80 -3.76 -21.87
C ALA A 79 -5.17 -4.36 -22.26
N SER A 80 -6.12 -3.51 -22.69
CA SER A 80 -7.45 -3.95 -23.13
C SER A 80 -7.43 -4.68 -24.49
N LEU A 81 -6.38 -4.50 -25.30
CA LEU A 81 -6.20 -5.18 -26.59
C LEU A 81 -5.74 -6.64 -26.44
N ASP A 82 -5.46 -7.10 -25.22
CA ASP A 82 -4.92 -8.43 -24.92
C ASP A 82 -3.79 -8.85 -25.89
N PRO A 83 -2.66 -8.10 -25.92
CA PRO A 83 -1.60 -8.30 -26.90
C PRO A 83 -0.92 -9.68 -26.80
N LEU A 84 -1.14 -10.39 -25.67
CA LEU A 84 -0.57 -11.71 -25.43
C LEU A 84 -1.43 -12.85 -26.00
N ARG A 85 -2.65 -12.56 -26.45
CA ARG A 85 -3.58 -13.54 -27.00
C ARG A 85 -3.00 -14.28 -28.24
N SER A 86 -2.18 -13.58 -29.01
CA SER A 86 -1.51 -14.15 -30.18
C SER A 86 -0.39 -15.18 -29.84
N PHE A 87 0.06 -15.18 -28.58
CA PHE A 87 1.06 -16.13 -28.07
C PHE A 87 0.42 -17.40 -27.45
N ASN A 88 -0.89 -17.53 -27.48
CA ASN A 88 -1.60 -18.69 -26.96
C ASN A 88 -1.50 -19.87 -27.95
N ASN A 89 -0.37 -20.57 -27.91
CA ASN A 89 -0.02 -21.67 -28.84
C ASN A 89 -0.65 -23.03 -28.43
N GLY A 90 -1.91 -23.02 -27.98
CA GLY A 90 -2.59 -24.27 -27.55
C GLY A 90 -2.13 -24.78 -26.18
N ALA A 91 -1.49 -23.96 -25.37
CA ALA A 91 -1.26 -24.30 -23.97
C ALA A 91 -2.62 -24.51 -23.26
N PRO A 92 -2.72 -25.47 -22.34
CA PRO A 92 -3.94 -25.67 -21.57
C PRO A 92 -4.30 -24.36 -20.82
N PRO A 93 -5.60 -24.04 -20.67
CA PRO A 93 -6.01 -22.83 -19.99
C PRO A 93 -5.46 -22.81 -18.56
N VAL A 94 -4.94 -21.67 -18.16
CA VAL A 94 -4.54 -21.45 -16.76
C VAL A 94 -5.84 -21.27 -15.97
N GLU A 95 -6.08 -22.15 -15.03
CA GLU A 95 -7.21 -22.06 -14.12
C GLU A 95 -6.73 -21.51 -12.78
N ALA A 96 -7.46 -20.53 -12.27
CA ALA A 96 -7.25 -19.98 -10.94
C ALA A 96 -8.61 -19.63 -10.33
N MET A 97 -8.80 -20.01 -9.08
CA MET A 97 -10.00 -19.70 -8.31
C MET A 97 -9.57 -19.25 -6.93
N THR A 98 -10.16 -18.18 -6.45
CA THR A 98 -9.88 -17.65 -5.12
C THR A 98 -11.18 -17.55 -4.35
N VAL A 99 -11.20 -18.06 -3.12
CA VAL A 99 -12.33 -17.89 -2.19
C VAL A 99 -12.14 -16.54 -1.51
N GLU A 100 -13.05 -15.60 -1.78
CA GLU A 100 -12.99 -14.25 -1.21
C GLU A 100 -13.71 -14.13 0.13
N ARG A 101 -14.72 -14.97 0.33
CA ARG A 101 -15.54 -14.93 1.55
C ARG A 101 -16.17 -16.28 1.82
N THR A 102 -16.17 -16.66 3.08
CA THR A 102 -16.87 -17.82 3.61
C THR A 102 -17.99 -17.37 4.55
N ILE A 103 -19.18 -17.92 4.39
CA ILE A 103 -20.33 -17.72 5.27
C ILE A 103 -20.77 -19.09 5.79
N LEU A 104 -20.87 -19.19 7.10
CA LEU A 104 -21.40 -20.39 7.78
C LEU A 104 -22.69 -20.00 8.49
N ASP A 105 -23.79 -20.61 8.07
CA ASP A 105 -25.10 -20.40 8.69
C ASP A 105 -25.91 -21.69 8.73
N GLU A 106 -27.17 -21.59 9.10
CA GLU A 106 -28.09 -22.74 9.20
C GLU A 106 -28.37 -23.41 7.84
N THR A 107 -28.09 -22.73 6.72
CA THR A 107 -28.28 -23.25 5.36
C THR A 107 -27.06 -24.04 4.86
N GLY A 108 -25.95 -23.96 5.58
CA GLY A 108 -24.71 -24.67 5.27
C GLY A 108 -23.50 -23.74 5.08
N ILE A 109 -22.64 -24.05 4.09
CA ILE A 109 -21.44 -23.33 3.74
C ILE A 109 -21.68 -22.52 2.48
N GLY A 110 -21.59 -21.20 2.57
CA GLY A 110 -21.62 -20.29 1.44
C GLY A 110 -20.21 -19.79 1.12
N LEU A 111 -19.73 -19.99 -0.11
CA LEU A 111 -18.45 -19.51 -0.56
C LEU A 111 -18.63 -18.48 -1.67
N ARG A 112 -18.01 -17.31 -1.53
CA ARG A 112 -17.88 -16.37 -2.63
C ARG A 112 -16.57 -16.64 -3.33
N VAL A 113 -16.64 -17.14 -4.56
CA VAL A 113 -15.46 -17.52 -5.34
C VAL A 113 -15.30 -16.63 -6.56
N ARG A 114 -14.05 -16.28 -6.87
CA ARG A 114 -13.70 -15.49 -8.04
C ARG A 114 -12.82 -16.28 -8.99
N ALA A 115 -13.18 -16.28 -10.28
CA ALA A 115 -12.36 -16.87 -11.33
C ALA A 115 -11.24 -15.90 -11.77
N GLY A 116 -10.00 -16.37 -11.74
CA GLY A 116 -8.80 -15.62 -12.18
C GLY A 116 -8.13 -16.22 -13.43
N GLY A 117 -8.68 -17.30 -13.96
CA GLY A 117 -8.13 -18.06 -15.08
C GLY A 117 -8.07 -17.31 -16.41
N SER A 118 -7.48 -17.93 -17.44
CA SER A 118 -7.42 -17.37 -18.79
C SER A 118 -8.76 -17.45 -19.52
N ASP A 119 -9.50 -18.52 -19.28
CA ASP A 119 -10.79 -18.83 -19.90
C ASP A 119 -11.91 -18.89 -18.84
N PRO A 120 -13.20 -18.81 -19.24
CA PRO A 120 -14.30 -19.00 -18.34
C PRO A 120 -14.26 -20.39 -17.69
N MET A 121 -14.46 -20.46 -16.39
CA MET A 121 -14.38 -21.68 -15.58
C MET A 121 -15.77 -22.21 -15.23
N VAL A 122 -15.90 -23.52 -15.13
CA VAL A 122 -17.12 -24.17 -14.67
C VAL A 122 -16.80 -25.01 -13.44
N ILE A 123 -17.53 -24.80 -12.35
CA ILE A 123 -17.47 -25.70 -11.18
C ILE A 123 -18.29 -26.93 -11.50
N ALA A 124 -17.61 -28.06 -11.67
CA ALA A 124 -18.25 -29.32 -11.98
C ALA A 124 -18.71 -30.05 -10.73
N GLN A 125 -17.95 -29.93 -9.62
CA GLN A 125 -18.20 -30.67 -8.40
C GLN A 125 -17.68 -29.96 -7.17
N VAL A 126 -18.31 -30.21 -6.02
CA VAL A 126 -17.86 -29.77 -4.71
C VAL A 126 -17.67 -30.98 -3.81
N VAL A 127 -16.57 -30.97 -3.07
CA VAL A 127 -16.22 -31.98 -2.08
C VAL A 127 -16.04 -31.26 -0.74
N VAL A 128 -16.64 -31.77 0.33
CA VAL A 128 -16.41 -31.29 1.69
C VAL A 128 -16.01 -32.49 2.54
N ASP A 129 -14.83 -32.37 3.18
CA ASP A 129 -14.25 -33.42 4.03
C ASP A 129 -14.22 -34.78 3.30
N ASP A 130 -13.67 -34.75 2.07
CA ASP A 130 -13.53 -35.90 1.16
C ASP A 130 -14.86 -36.56 0.71
N ALA A 131 -16.00 -35.96 0.98
CA ALA A 131 -17.31 -36.41 0.49
C ALA A 131 -17.88 -35.43 -0.56
N PHE A 132 -18.51 -35.99 -1.59
CA PHE A 132 -19.18 -35.19 -2.62
C PHE A 132 -20.51 -34.62 -2.10
N TRP A 133 -20.71 -33.32 -2.34
CA TRP A 133 -21.91 -32.60 -1.95
C TRP A 133 -22.56 -31.89 -3.13
N THR A 134 -23.87 -31.79 -3.07
CA THR A 134 -24.63 -30.95 -3.99
C THR A 134 -24.37 -29.49 -3.69
N PHE A 135 -24.41 -28.65 -4.69
CA PHE A 135 -24.25 -27.21 -4.53
C PHE A 135 -25.16 -26.45 -5.48
N THR A 136 -25.40 -25.21 -5.16
CA THR A 136 -26.02 -24.24 -6.08
C THR A 136 -25.06 -23.08 -6.32
N GLN A 137 -25.06 -22.55 -7.56
CA GLN A 137 -24.24 -21.43 -7.95
C GLN A 137 -25.12 -20.25 -8.36
N ASP A 138 -24.80 -19.06 -7.89
CA ASP A 138 -25.48 -17.82 -8.23
C ASP A 138 -24.46 -16.71 -8.62
N PRO A 139 -24.53 -16.20 -9.85
CA PRO A 139 -25.32 -16.64 -11.00
C PRO A 139 -24.90 -18.01 -11.52
N PRO A 140 -25.83 -18.78 -12.11
CA PRO A 140 -25.54 -20.10 -12.68
C PRO A 140 -24.77 -19.99 -14.00
N GLY A 141 -23.92 -20.98 -14.27
CA GLY A 141 -23.19 -21.09 -15.54
C GLY A 141 -21.69 -20.89 -15.43
N PRO A 142 -20.99 -20.74 -16.57
CA PRO A 142 -19.54 -20.48 -16.56
C PRO A 142 -19.21 -19.17 -15.90
N ILE A 143 -18.15 -19.16 -15.12
CA ILE A 143 -17.65 -17.97 -14.39
C ILE A 143 -16.60 -17.31 -15.28
N ALA A 144 -16.87 -16.11 -15.75
CA ALA A 144 -15.94 -15.35 -16.57
C ALA A 144 -14.72 -14.87 -15.73
N ARG A 145 -13.61 -14.59 -16.42
CA ARG A 145 -12.42 -14.06 -15.76
C ARG A 145 -12.73 -12.78 -14.97
N GLY A 146 -12.39 -12.79 -13.70
CA GLY A 146 -12.62 -11.66 -12.80
C GLY A 146 -14.02 -11.61 -12.22
N GLU A 147 -14.95 -12.46 -12.64
CA GLU A 147 -16.29 -12.57 -12.10
C GLU A 147 -16.27 -13.33 -10.76
N ALA A 148 -17.13 -12.93 -9.85
CA ALA A 148 -17.32 -13.61 -8.57
C ALA A 148 -18.75 -14.13 -8.47
N VAL A 149 -18.88 -15.38 -8.03
CA VAL A 149 -20.18 -16.06 -7.84
C VAL A 149 -20.28 -16.58 -6.43
N TRP A 150 -21.53 -16.81 -5.98
CA TRP A 150 -21.79 -17.51 -4.74
C TRP A 150 -21.98 -19.01 -5.02
N VAL A 151 -21.33 -19.84 -4.23
CA VAL A 151 -21.48 -21.29 -4.20
C VAL A 151 -22.07 -21.65 -2.84
N GLN A 152 -23.29 -22.14 -2.82
CA GLN A 152 -23.99 -22.56 -1.60
C GLN A 152 -23.99 -24.06 -1.52
N ILE A 153 -23.48 -24.60 -0.42
CA ILE A 153 -23.33 -26.04 -0.14
C ILE A 153 -24.17 -26.37 1.11
N PRO A 154 -25.24 -27.17 1.00
CA PRO A 154 -26.10 -27.52 2.14
C PRO A 154 -25.40 -28.56 3.04
N TYR A 155 -24.22 -28.21 3.55
CA TYR A 155 -23.42 -29.08 4.41
C TYR A 155 -23.70 -28.79 5.89
N PRO A 156 -24.01 -29.82 6.71
CA PRO A 156 -24.29 -29.67 8.13
C PRO A 156 -22.95 -29.54 8.92
N TRP A 157 -22.31 -28.38 8.80
CA TRP A 157 -21.04 -28.09 9.49
C TRP A 157 -21.22 -28.10 11.02
N VAL A 158 -20.16 -28.45 11.74
CA VAL A 158 -20.16 -28.57 13.21
C VAL A 158 -19.35 -27.43 13.82
N LEU A 159 -19.90 -26.77 14.83
CA LEU A 159 -19.26 -25.65 15.52
C LEU A 159 -17.90 -26.07 16.12
N GLY A 160 -16.86 -25.34 15.78
CA GLY A 160 -15.51 -25.53 16.27
C GLY A 160 -14.67 -26.56 15.52
N GLU A 161 -15.25 -27.29 14.56
CA GLU A 161 -14.51 -28.23 13.73
C GLU A 161 -13.84 -27.53 12.53
N ALA A 162 -12.79 -28.16 12.01
CA ALA A 162 -12.16 -27.74 10.76
C ALA A 162 -12.83 -28.48 9.60
N HIS A 163 -13.04 -27.76 8.49
CA HIS A 163 -13.60 -28.34 7.28
C HIS A 163 -12.74 -27.96 6.07
N VAL A 164 -12.57 -28.89 5.13
CA VAL A 164 -11.85 -28.65 3.88
C VAL A 164 -12.84 -28.74 2.71
N VAL A 165 -13.02 -27.60 2.02
CA VAL A 165 -13.87 -27.55 0.83
C VAL A 165 -12.98 -27.58 -0.41
N LYS A 166 -13.25 -28.52 -1.33
CA LYS A 166 -12.54 -28.64 -2.63
C LYS A 166 -13.55 -28.35 -3.73
N LEU A 167 -13.24 -27.35 -4.55
CA LEU A 167 -14.00 -27.01 -5.75
C LEU A 167 -13.29 -27.61 -6.95
N LEU A 168 -13.93 -28.49 -7.68
CA LEU A 168 -13.38 -29.14 -8.88
C LEU A 168 -13.91 -28.44 -10.12
N SER A 169 -13.00 -28.03 -11.01
CA SER A 169 -13.38 -27.54 -12.32
C SER A 169 -13.76 -28.68 -13.28
N ASN A 170 -14.40 -28.33 -14.39
CA ASN A 170 -14.71 -29.29 -15.46
C ASN A 170 -13.46 -29.85 -16.17
N THR A 171 -12.29 -29.23 -16.01
CA THR A 171 -11.00 -29.74 -16.51
C THR A 171 -10.32 -30.69 -15.52
N GLY A 172 -10.84 -30.82 -14.29
CA GLY A 172 -10.31 -31.66 -13.23
C GLY A 172 -9.34 -30.96 -12.28
N THR A 173 -9.18 -29.65 -12.39
CA THR A 173 -8.38 -28.88 -11.42
C THR A 173 -9.13 -28.73 -10.11
N ALA A 174 -8.48 -29.02 -8.98
CA ALA A 174 -9.04 -28.88 -7.64
C ALA A 174 -8.51 -27.61 -6.97
N PHE A 175 -9.43 -26.84 -6.38
CA PHE A 175 -9.13 -25.66 -5.57
C PHE A 175 -9.57 -25.94 -4.16
N GLU A 176 -8.62 -25.99 -3.22
CA GLU A 176 -8.88 -26.29 -1.83
C GLU A 176 -9.02 -24.99 -1.02
N HIS A 177 -9.98 -24.98 -0.11
CA HIS A 177 -10.18 -23.92 0.87
C HIS A 177 -10.43 -24.54 2.24
N GLU A 178 -9.57 -24.22 3.19
CA GLU A 178 -9.66 -24.70 4.56
C GLU A 178 -10.45 -23.69 5.42
N ILE A 179 -11.43 -24.21 6.14
CA ILE A 179 -12.14 -23.51 7.21
C ILE A 179 -11.57 -24.05 8.53
N ALA A 180 -10.53 -23.39 9.03
CA ALA A 180 -9.76 -23.89 10.17
C ALA A 180 -10.61 -24.06 11.45
N VAL A 181 -11.61 -23.19 11.65
CA VAL A 181 -12.56 -23.28 12.76
C VAL A 181 -13.93 -22.83 12.26
N ALA A 182 -14.88 -23.75 12.21
CA ALA A 182 -16.25 -23.43 11.80
C ALA A 182 -16.99 -22.67 12.91
N VAL A 183 -17.29 -21.39 12.63
CA VAL A 183 -18.06 -20.52 13.52
C VAL A 183 -19.18 -19.87 12.70
N SER A 184 -20.39 -19.82 13.27
CA SER A 184 -21.50 -19.15 12.60
C SER A 184 -21.14 -17.70 12.26
N THR A 185 -21.30 -17.33 10.99
CA THR A 185 -20.99 -15.97 10.53
C THR A 185 -21.94 -14.96 11.19
N PRO A 186 -21.44 -13.95 11.90
CA PRO A 186 -22.28 -12.94 12.54
C PRO A 186 -23.11 -12.18 11.50
N LYS A 187 -24.40 -12.03 11.77
CA LYS A 187 -25.26 -11.17 10.96
C LYS A 187 -25.13 -9.73 11.45
N ALA A 188 -24.85 -8.81 10.54
CA ALA A 188 -24.77 -7.39 10.88
C ALA A 188 -26.13 -6.91 11.42
N THR A 189 -26.21 -6.68 12.73
CA THR A 189 -27.37 -6.09 13.39
C THR A 189 -27.10 -4.63 13.72
N THR A 190 -28.16 -3.82 13.83
CA THR A 190 -28.04 -2.41 14.23
C THR A 190 -27.33 -2.24 15.58
N SER A 191 -27.54 -3.17 16.51
CA SER A 191 -26.86 -3.17 17.81
C SER A 191 -25.35 -3.44 17.69
N GLN A 192 -24.94 -4.32 16.80
CA GLN A 192 -23.51 -4.56 16.53
C GLN A 192 -22.85 -3.36 15.87
N LEU A 193 -23.52 -2.75 14.87
CA LEU A 193 -23.01 -1.53 14.24
C LEU A 193 -22.86 -0.38 15.24
N GLN A 194 -23.80 -0.22 16.18
CA GLN A 194 -23.70 0.75 17.25
C GLN A 194 -22.55 0.46 18.20
N ALA A 195 -22.34 -0.79 18.58
CA ALA A 195 -21.23 -1.22 19.43
C ALA A 195 -19.88 -0.95 18.74
N GLN A 196 -19.74 -1.32 17.47
CA GLN A 196 -18.55 -1.06 16.67
C GLN A 196 -18.29 0.45 16.50
N ALA A 197 -19.34 1.24 16.22
CA ALA A 197 -19.23 2.69 16.15
C ALA A 197 -18.77 3.31 17.48
N LEU A 198 -19.25 2.79 18.61
CA LEU A 198 -18.84 3.23 19.94
C LEU A 198 -17.37 2.89 20.20
N VAL A 199 -16.96 1.66 19.89
CA VAL A 199 -15.55 1.23 20.01
C VAL A 199 -14.67 2.11 19.13
N GLY A 200 -15.02 2.31 17.86
CA GLY A 200 -14.29 3.18 16.95
C GLY A 200 -14.20 4.63 17.44
N ALA A 201 -15.29 5.17 18.02
CA ALA A 201 -15.28 6.49 18.62
C ALA A 201 -14.33 6.56 19.84
N ILE A 202 -14.34 5.55 20.70
CA ILE A 202 -13.44 5.51 21.88
C ILE A 202 -11.99 5.42 21.41
N VAL A 203 -11.67 4.51 20.50
CA VAL A 203 -10.31 4.30 20.01
C VAL A 203 -9.80 5.51 19.21
N GLY A 204 -10.65 6.16 18.42
CA GLY A 204 -10.26 7.31 17.61
C GLY A 204 -10.24 8.64 18.39
N LEU A 205 -11.29 8.93 19.15
CA LEU A 205 -11.44 10.25 19.81
C LEU A 205 -10.69 10.36 21.14
N LEU A 206 -10.64 9.29 21.93
CA LEU A 206 -10.05 9.36 23.27
C LEU A 206 -8.55 9.69 23.24
N PRO A 207 -7.69 9.04 22.42
CA PRO A 207 -6.27 9.39 22.33
C PRO A 207 -6.05 10.83 21.85
N VAL A 208 -6.84 11.29 20.88
CA VAL A 208 -6.76 12.65 20.36
C VAL A 208 -7.15 13.67 21.44
N ALA A 209 -8.23 13.42 22.17
CA ALA A 209 -8.67 14.29 23.28
C ALA A 209 -7.61 14.34 24.39
N LEU A 210 -7.03 13.21 24.77
CA LEU A 210 -5.93 13.15 25.74
C LEU A 210 -4.70 13.91 25.22
N GLY A 211 -4.34 13.75 23.95
CA GLY A 211 -3.24 14.50 23.32
C GLY A 211 -3.46 16.01 23.38
N LEU A 212 -4.67 16.48 23.12
CA LEU A 212 -5.04 17.90 23.22
C LEU A 212 -4.95 18.44 24.66
N MET A 213 -5.22 17.62 25.67
CA MET A 213 -5.07 18.03 27.07
C MET A 213 -3.63 18.35 27.46
N PHE A 214 -2.64 17.74 26.76
CA PHE A 214 -1.23 18.08 26.97
C PHE A 214 -0.77 19.38 26.28
N TYR A 215 -1.60 19.96 25.41
CA TYR A 215 -1.24 21.19 24.68
C TYR A 215 -0.80 22.36 25.58
N PRO A 216 -1.44 22.67 26.74
CA PRO A 216 -0.97 23.73 27.62
C PRO A 216 0.43 23.48 28.18
N ALA A 217 0.77 22.21 28.49
CA ALA A 217 2.09 21.84 29.00
C ALA A 217 3.17 22.01 27.90
N MET A 218 2.82 21.78 26.65
CA MET A 218 3.73 21.93 25.50
C MET A 218 4.11 23.39 25.23
N ARG A 219 3.31 24.36 25.62
CA ARG A 219 3.63 25.80 25.46
C ARG A 219 4.90 26.24 26.18
N GLY A 220 5.29 25.54 27.26
CA GLY A 220 6.50 25.81 28.04
C GLY A 220 7.73 25.05 27.56
N VAL A 221 7.60 24.19 26.57
CA VAL A 221 8.70 23.35 26.07
C VAL A 221 9.64 24.19 25.23
N GLY A 222 10.92 24.25 25.62
CA GLY A 222 11.96 24.95 24.88
C GLY A 222 12.28 24.28 23.51
N ARG A 223 13.08 24.95 22.69
CA ARG A 223 13.45 24.46 21.33
C ARG A 223 13.98 23.03 21.31
N ALA A 224 14.82 22.65 22.28
CA ALA A 224 15.39 21.30 22.34
C ALA A 224 14.30 20.24 22.59
N GLY A 225 13.36 20.50 23.51
CA GLY A 225 12.24 19.63 23.77
C GLY A 225 11.27 19.54 22.58
N MET A 226 11.02 20.64 21.87
CA MET A 226 10.20 20.63 20.66
C MET A 226 10.85 19.81 19.55
N ASN A 227 12.16 19.94 19.35
CA ASN A 227 12.89 19.12 18.37
C ASN A 227 12.86 17.63 18.73
N PHE A 228 12.94 17.30 20.02
CA PHE A 228 12.79 15.92 20.48
C PHE A 228 11.39 15.36 20.16
N LEU A 229 10.33 16.12 20.47
CA LEU A 229 8.96 15.70 20.15
C LEU A 229 8.71 15.54 18.65
N LEU A 230 9.25 16.44 17.84
CA LEU A 230 9.18 16.31 16.38
C LEU A 230 9.94 15.07 15.88
N ALA A 231 11.14 14.82 16.37
CA ALA A 231 11.91 13.63 16.04
C ALA A 231 11.18 12.33 16.44
N LEU A 232 10.57 12.32 17.65
CA LEU A 232 9.74 11.22 18.11
C LEU A 232 8.55 10.98 17.18
N THR A 233 7.85 12.05 16.79
CA THR A 233 6.71 11.99 15.86
C THR A 233 7.14 11.42 14.51
N VAL A 234 8.25 11.90 13.95
CA VAL A 234 8.80 11.37 12.68
C VAL A 234 9.16 9.89 12.81
N GLY A 235 9.77 9.49 13.94
CA GLY A 235 10.10 8.10 14.19
C GLY A 235 8.85 7.19 14.28
N LEU A 236 7.80 7.65 14.96
CA LEU A 236 6.53 6.93 15.02
C LEU A 236 5.85 6.82 13.66
N LEU A 237 5.84 7.90 12.87
CA LEU A 237 5.28 7.86 11.52
C LEU A 237 6.07 6.93 10.60
N ALA A 238 7.41 6.89 10.72
CA ALA A 238 8.24 5.95 9.97
C ALA A 238 7.98 4.49 10.37
N PHE A 239 7.80 4.23 11.67
CA PHE A 239 7.40 2.92 12.15
C PHE A 239 6.04 2.49 11.57
N LEU A 240 5.03 3.35 11.68
CA LEU A 240 3.69 3.09 11.12
C LEU A 240 3.73 2.84 9.60
N LEU A 241 4.56 3.59 8.86
CA LEU A 241 4.70 3.37 7.42
C LEU A 241 5.22 1.97 7.10
N ILE A 242 6.20 1.49 7.87
CA ILE A 242 6.76 0.14 7.68
C ILE A 242 5.72 -0.91 8.03
N ASP A 243 5.08 -0.78 9.19
CA ASP A 243 4.10 -1.71 9.72
C ASP A 243 2.89 -1.84 8.79
N MET A 244 2.27 -0.72 8.42
CA MET A 244 1.14 -0.67 7.49
C MET A 244 1.49 -1.20 6.10
N THR A 245 2.73 -0.98 5.63
CA THR A 245 3.16 -1.52 4.35
C THR A 245 3.30 -3.04 4.40
N ALA A 246 3.83 -3.57 5.49
CA ALA A 246 3.96 -5.01 5.71
C ALA A 246 2.57 -5.68 5.75
N GLU A 247 1.64 -5.15 6.53
CA GLU A 247 0.27 -5.63 6.63
C GLU A 247 -0.48 -5.54 5.29
N ALA A 248 -0.35 -4.40 4.57
CA ALA A 248 -0.94 -4.25 3.25
C ALA A 248 -0.41 -5.28 2.24
N LEU A 249 0.88 -5.63 2.30
CA LEU A 249 1.47 -6.67 1.43
C LEU A 249 0.98 -8.07 1.82
N GLU A 250 0.80 -8.35 3.10
CA GLU A 250 0.23 -9.61 3.59
C GLU A 250 -1.20 -9.78 3.08
N LEU A 251 -2.08 -8.82 3.35
CA LEU A 251 -3.46 -8.82 2.84
C LEU A 251 -3.53 -8.90 1.31
N ALA A 252 -2.61 -8.21 0.62
CA ALA A 252 -2.52 -8.26 -0.84
C ALA A 252 -2.15 -9.64 -1.37
N SER A 253 -1.43 -10.45 -0.60
CA SER A 253 -1.08 -11.83 -0.96
C SER A 253 -2.27 -12.78 -0.91
N GLU A 254 -3.27 -12.48 -0.08
CA GLU A 254 -4.53 -13.23 0.04
C GLU A 254 -5.54 -12.86 -1.06
N ALA A 255 -5.37 -11.68 -1.67
CA ALA A 255 -6.25 -11.24 -2.75
C ALA A 255 -6.08 -12.11 -4.00
N ALA A 256 -7.16 -12.22 -4.80
CA ALA A 256 -7.12 -12.96 -6.06
C ALA A 256 -5.94 -12.49 -6.93
N ALA A 257 -5.14 -13.43 -7.43
CA ALA A 257 -3.92 -13.18 -8.21
C ALA A 257 -4.17 -12.27 -9.43
N LEU A 258 -5.39 -12.25 -9.95
CA LEU A 258 -5.85 -11.37 -11.01
C LEU A 258 -5.59 -9.88 -10.70
N PHE A 259 -5.75 -9.47 -9.44
CA PHE A 259 -5.59 -8.07 -9.04
C PHE A 259 -4.14 -7.65 -8.84
N GLN A 260 -3.19 -8.60 -8.87
CA GLN A 260 -1.77 -8.31 -8.62
C GLN A 260 -1.59 -7.45 -7.36
N GLY A 261 -2.17 -7.88 -6.26
CA GLY A 261 -2.31 -7.11 -5.01
C GLY A 261 -1.03 -6.40 -4.59
N THR A 262 0.11 -7.09 -4.62
CA THR A 262 1.42 -6.52 -4.28
C THR A 262 1.77 -5.30 -5.15
N ALA A 263 1.55 -5.38 -6.47
CA ALA A 263 1.80 -4.25 -7.38
C ALA A 263 0.82 -3.10 -7.10
N MET A 264 -0.45 -3.41 -6.79
CA MET A 264 -1.45 -2.40 -6.40
C MET A 264 -1.07 -1.65 -5.13
N VAL A 265 -0.55 -2.32 -4.09
CA VAL A 265 -0.09 -1.67 -2.85
C VAL A 265 0.99 -0.64 -3.17
N TRP A 266 2.02 -1.01 -3.92
CA TRP A 266 3.10 -0.10 -4.28
C TRP A 266 2.63 1.07 -5.16
N LEU A 267 1.78 0.79 -6.15
CA LEU A 267 1.24 1.84 -7.03
C LEU A 267 0.30 2.78 -6.29
N ALA A 268 -0.57 2.25 -5.43
CA ALA A 268 -1.47 3.07 -4.61
C ALA A 268 -0.70 3.93 -3.61
N GLY A 269 0.32 3.38 -2.94
CA GLY A 269 1.21 4.11 -2.05
C GLY A 269 1.94 5.25 -2.77
N LEU A 270 2.55 4.95 -3.92
CA LEU A 270 3.22 5.97 -4.74
C LEU A 270 2.23 7.04 -5.24
N ALA A 271 1.07 6.63 -5.74
CA ALA A 271 0.04 7.56 -6.22
C ALA A 271 -0.46 8.48 -5.10
N SER A 272 -0.71 7.94 -3.90
CA SER A 272 -1.12 8.71 -2.73
C SER A 272 -0.04 9.71 -2.30
N PHE A 273 1.22 9.28 -2.27
CA PHE A 273 2.35 10.16 -1.97
C PHE A 273 2.47 11.31 -2.99
N LEU A 274 2.41 10.99 -4.28
CA LEU A 274 2.49 11.99 -5.35
C LEU A 274 1.29 12.94 -5.32
N LEU A 275 0.10 12.44 -5.03
CA LEU A 275 -1.12 13.24 -4.91
C LEU A 275 -1.01 14.23 -3.75
N LEU A 276 -0.62 13.78 -2.56
CA LEU A 276 -0.44 14.64 -1.39
C LEU A 276 0.65 15.69 -1.64
N MET A 277 1.74 15.29 -2.30
CA MET A 277 2.82 16.22 -2.68
C MET A 277 2.34 17.26 -3.71
N ALA A 278 1.54 16.84 -4.70
CA ALA A 278 0.97 17.75 -5.69
C ALA A 278 -0.01 18.75 -5.06
N ILE A 279 -0.88 18.29 -4.17
CA ILE A 279 -1.83 19.15 -3.45
C ILE A 279 -1.07 20.12 -2.54
N GLY A 280 -0.05 19.66 -1.81
CA GLY A 280 0.77 20.49 -0.94
C GLY A 280 1.54 21.58 -1.70
N ARG A 281 1.92 21.32 -2.95
CA ARG A 281 2.67 22.27 -3.79
C ARG A 281 1.83 23.20 -4.66
N TRP A 282 0.55 22.89 -4.86
CA TRP A 282 -0.35 23.66 -5.75
C TRP A 282 -0.46 25.15 -5.37
N ARG A 283 -0.35 25.48 -4.08
CA ARG A 283 -0.44 26.85 -3.56
C ARG A 283 0.84 27.35 -2.89
N GLY A 284 1.98 26.73 -3.19
CA GLY A 284 3.26 26.96 -2.52
C GLY A 284 3.46 26.03 -1.31
N GLN A 285 4.59 26.20 -0.59
CA GLN A 285 4.83 25.38 0.61
C GLN A 285 3.78 25.72 1.69
N PRO A 286 3.05 24.71 2.19
CA PRO A 286 2.04 24.98 3.21
C PRO A 286 2.71 25.38 4.52
N GLU A 287 2.32 26.51 5.08
CA GLU A 287 2.80 27.03 6.36
C GLU A 287 1.64 27.23 7.34
N GLY A 288 1.96 27.21 8.63
CA GLY A 288 1.02 27.51 9.68
C GLY A 288 -0.25 26.64 9.63
N LEU A 289 -1.41 27.27 9.48
CA LEU A 289 -2.72 26.61 9.48
C LEU A 289 -2.89 25.64 8.30
N ALA A 290 -2.35 25.97 7.12
CA ALA A 290 -2.43 25.11 5.95
C ALA A 290 -1.64 23.81 6.17
N LEU A 291 -0.44 23.90 6.74
CA LEU A 291 0.35 22.72 7.11
C LEU A 291 -0.39 21.83 8.13
N ALA A 292 -0.97 22.46 9.18
CA ALA A 292 -1.75 21.73 10.17
C ALA A 292 -2.96 21.01 9.54
N PHE A 293 -3.63 21.64 8.57
CA PHE A 293 -4.74 21.03 7.83
C PHE A 293 -4.30 19.81 7.03
N PHE A 294 -3.17 19.87 6.31
CA PHE A 294 -2.67 18.72 5.53
C PHE A 294 -2.23 17.56 6.42
N ILE A 295 -1.61 17.86 7.57
CA ILE A 295 -1.27 16.83 8.55
C ILE A 295 -2.55 16.16 9.09
N ALA A 296 -3.54 16.97 9.48
CA ALA A 296 -4.82 16.46 9.96
C ALA A 296 -5.57 15.63 8.91
N LEU A 297 -5.51 16.05 7.64
CA LEU A 297 -6.09 15.30 6.52
C LEU A 297 -5.40 13.95 6.33
N GLY A 298 -4.06 13.90 6.37
CA GLY A 298 -3.29 12.67 6.25
C GLY A 298 -3.62 11.67 7.37
N ILE A 299 -3.64 12.15 8.62
CA ILE A 299 -4.01 11.33 9.79
C ILE A 299 -5.47 10.89 9.70
N GLY A 300 -6.37 11.77 9.28
CA GLY A 300 -7.79 11.45 9.12
C GLY A 300 -8.05 10.37 8.06
N LEU A 301 -7.34 10.40 6.94
CA LEU A 301 -7.41 9.36 5.90
C LEU A 301 -6.86 8.03 6.38
N HIS A 302 -5.78 8.05 7.16
CA HIS A 302 -5.22 6.86 7.79
C HIS A 302 -6.23 6.22 8.76
N ASN A 303 -6.74 6.99 9.72
CA ASN A 303 -7.74 6.50 10.68
C ASN A 303 -9.05 6.04 10.00
N PHE A 304 -9.43 6.66 8.88
CA PHE A 304 -10.57 6.21 8.09
C PHE A 304 -10.31 4.84 7.47
N GLY A 305 -9.10 4.59 6.97
CA GLY A 305 -8.68 3.29 6.45
C GLY A 305 -8.76 2.18 7.53
N GLU A 306 -8.22 2.46 8.73
CA GLU A 306 -8.31 1.55 9.88
C GLU A 306 -9.77 1.28 10.29
N GLY A 307 -10.60 2.31 10.32
CA GLY A 307 -12.03 2.16 10.65
C GLY A 307 -12.83 1.35 9.63
N LEU A 308 -12.36 1.25 8.38
CA LEU A 308 -12.95 0.38 7.37
C LEU A 308 -12.50 -1.09 7.51
N ALA A 309 -11.38 -1.35 8.19
CA ALA A 309 -10.84 -2.69 8.40
C ALA A 309 -11.46 -3.40 9.62
N ILE A 310 -12.16 -2.67 10.51
CA ILE A 310 -12.89 -3.20 11.67
C ILE A 310 -14.31 -3.69 11.24
#